data_ad3a76e0c8d4a3f8fd22cc78b5bd2629
#
_entry.id   ad3a76e0c8d4a3f8fd22cc78b5bd2629
#
_cell.length_a   1.000
_cell.length_b   1.000
_cell.length_c   1.000
_cell.angle_alpha   90.00
_cell.angle_beta   90.00
_cell.angle_gamma   90.00
#
_symmetry.space_group_name_H-M   'P 1'
#
loop_
_entity.id
_entity.type
_entity.pdbx_description
1 polymer ?
#
loop_
_entity_poly.entity_id
_entity_poly.type
_entity_poly.pdbx_seq_one_letter_code
_entity_poly.pdbx_strand_id
1 'polypeptide(L)'
;MYGPFEDPHLNERVVGEALAGVRDEVQILTKFGIRFAPSDGTGTHPIVPDARPAGIRASVEGSLRRLRTDHIDVYLQHRQDPAVPVEEVAGVMGELIAEGKILGWGLSEVDESTLRRAQTVTPVAAIENRLSMMARWHEPLLPVVEELGAQFIAFSPLANGLLTDTVGANASFGDGDYRAVMPQFRDYGANAELLALVRRLAAVHDATPAQLSLAWVMAKGAVPIPGSRKPERLRENLAATDIVLTADEVADIDAALDVTAVSEVFGGTKS
;
A
#
# COMPACT_ATOMS: atom_id res chain seq x y z
N MET A 1 5.38 11.47 -1.14
CA MET A 1 4.53 12.66 -1.36
C MET A 1 3.07 12.25 -1.19
N TYR A 2 2.39 12.77 -0.18
CA TYR A 2 0.97 12.52 0.10
C TYR A 2 0.32 13.85 0.51
N GLY A 3 0.19 14.72 -0.47
CA GLY A 3 -0.38 16.05 -0.35
C GLY A 3 -0.63 16.65 -1.74
N PRO A 4 -1.33 17.80 -1.82
CA PRO A 4 -1.53 18.52 -3.06
C PRO A 4 -0.19 19.04 -3.60
N PHE A 5 -0.18 19.49 -4.86
CA PHE A 5 1.05 20.00 -5.49
C PHE A 5 1.70 21.13 -4.70
N GLU A 6 0.88 22.05 -4.17
CA GLU A 6 1.33 23.21 -3.37
C GLU A 6 1.93 22.81 -2.03
N ASP A 7 1.60 21.59 -1.55
CA ASP A 7 2.06 21.04 -0.28
C ASP A 7 2.22 19.52 -0.32
N PRO A 8 3.20 19.02 -1.10
CA PRO A 8 3.33 17.58 -1.38
C PRO A 8 3.69 16.73 -0.16
N HIS A 9 4.05 17.35 0.95
CA HIS A 9 4.49 16.66 2.17
C HIS A 9 3.57 16.91 3.37
N LEU A 10 2.35 17.40 3.15
CA LEU A 10 1.37 17.67 4.21
C LEU A 10 1.19 16.46 5.15
N ASN A 11 1.07 15.26 4.59
CA ASN A 11 0.82 14.06 5.38
C ASN A 11 1.92 13.77 6.40
N GLU A 12 3.20 13.87 6.05
CA GLU A 12 4.30 13.65 6.99
C GLU A 12 4.31 14.66 8.14
N ARG A 13 3.92 15.91 7.89
CA ARG A 13 3.80 16.90 8.98
C ARG A 13 2.65 16.58 9.93
N VAL A 14 1.49 16.19 9.37
CA VAL A 14 0.34 15.75 10.19
C VAL A 14 0.70 14.52 11.03
N VAL A 15 1.39 13.54 10.45
CA VAL A 15 1.87 12.36 11.17
C VAL A 15 2.87 12.75 12.26
N GLY A 16 3.86 13.59 11.94
CA GLY A 16 4.86 14.05 12.92
C GLY A 16 4.26 14.85 14.08
N GLU A 17 3.18 15.60 13.84
CA GLU A 17 2.42 16.26 14.90
C GLU A 17 1.60 15.28 15.75
N ALA A 18 0.92 14.34 15.10
CA ALA A 18 0.06 13.38 15.77
C ALA A 18 0.84 12.40 16.66
N LEU A 19 2.07 12.06 16.26
CA LEU A 19 2.92 11.10 16.98
C LEU A 19 3.89 11.76 17.98
N ALA A 20 3.81 13.08 18.16
CA ALA A 20 4.62 13.76 19.16
C ALA A 20 4.32 13.22 20.56
N GLY A 21 5.34 12.64 21.22
CA GLY A 21 5.22 12.06 22.56
C GLY A 21 4.88 10.57 22.62
N VAL A 22 4.59 9.92 21.47
CA VAL A 22 4.34 8.46 21.37
C VAL A 22 5.17 7.81 20.28
N ARG A 23 6.27 8.46 19.86
CA ARG A 23 7.13 8.00 18.74
C ARG A 23 7.62 6.56 18.94
N ASP A 24 8.02 6.21 20.15
CA ASP A 24 8.59 4.91 20.49
C ASP A 24 7.52 3.80 20.63
N GLU A 25 6.25 4.16 20.59
CA GLU A 25 5.13 3.21 20.68
C GLU A 25 4.62 2.78 19.30
N VAL A 26 5.17 3.36 18.21
CA VAL A 26 4.68 3.14 16.85
C VAL A 26 5.83 2.90 15.87
N GLN A 27 5.54 2.20 14.78
CA GLN A 27 6.44 2.09 13.65
C GLN A 27 5.99 3.06 12.54
N ILE A 28 6.92 3.89 12.07
CA ILE A 28 6.67 4.84 10.99
C ILE A 28 7.21 4.27 9.68
N LEU A 29 6.31 4.10 8.71
CA LEU A 29 6.65 3.76 7.34
C LEU A 29 6.37 4.98 6.45
N THR A 30 7.36 5.43 5.70
CA THR A 30 7.17 6.50 4.70
C THR A 30 7.98 6.20 3.44
N LYS A 31 7.80 7.02 2.40
CA LYS A 31 8.28 6.70 1.06
C LYS A 31 9.13 7.81 0.44
N PHE A 32 10.06 7.40 -0.42
CA PHE A 32 10.87 8.25 -1.30
C PHE A 32 10.73 7.83 -2.77
N GLY A 33 11.47 8.46 -3.66
CA GLY A 33 11.68 7.98 -5.02
C GLY A 33 10.66 8.47 -6.03
N ILE A 34 9.83 9.46 -5.68
CA ILE A 34 8.98 10.19 -6.63
C ILE A 34 9.04 11.70 -6.34
N ARG A 35 8.87 12.49 -7.39
CA ARG A 35 8.77 13.95 -7.31
C ARG A 35 7.78 14.50 -8.33
N PHE A 36 7.32 15.71 -8.16
CA PHE A 36 6.64 16.42 -9.22
C PHE A 36 7.65 16.89 -10.27
N ALA A 37 7.34 16.64 -11.54
CA ALA A 37 8.06 17.24 -12.66
C ALA A 37 7.61 18.70 -12.85
N PRO A 38 8.39 19.52 -13.60
CA PRO A 38 7.90 20.80 -14.09
C PRO A 38 6.57 20.66 -14.82
N SER A 39 5.76 21.72 -14.83
CA SER A 39 4.50 21.73 -15.57
C SER A 39 4.73 21.36 -17.05
N ASP A 40 3.84 20.54 -17.58
CA ASP A 40 3.80 20.14 -19.00
C ASP A 40 3.23 21.23 -19.92
N GLY A 41 2.95 22.43 -19.38
CA GLY A 41 2.31 23.54 -20.09
C GLY A 41 0.78 23.54 -20.00
N THR A 42 0.16 22.47 -19.46
CA THR A 42 -1.29 22.40 -19.19
C THR A 42 -1.67 22.84 -17.77
N GLY A 43 -0.66 23.19 -16.95
CA GLY A 43 -0.83 23.43 -15.52
C GLY A 43 -0.77 22.16 -14.68
N THR A 44 -0.57 21.00 -15.32
CA THR A 44 -0.38 19.72 -14.65
C THR A 44 1.10 19.53 -14.29
N HIS A 45 1.34 18.94 -13.12
CA HIS A 45 2.68 18.55 -12.66
C HIS A 45 2.73 17.02 -12.55
N PRO A 46 3.23 16.32 -13.59
CA PRO A 46 3.32 14.87 -13.55
C PRO A 46 4.19 14.38 -12.40
N ILE A 47 3.82 13.27 -11.79
CA ILE A 47 4.66 12.57 -10.83
C ILE A 47 5.62 11.67 -11.61
N VAL A 48 6.91 11.83 -11.35
CA VAL A 48 7.97 11.04 -11.99
C VAL A 48 8.85 10.36 -10.94
N PRO A 49 9.44 9.19 -11.24
CA PRO A 49 10.42 8.56 -10.38
C PRO A 49 11.68 9.43 -10.21
N ASP A 50 12.31 9.36 -9.06
CA ASP A 50 13.63 9.93 -8.78
C ASP A 50 14.29 9.15 -7.64
N ALA A 51 15.09 8.15 -7.99
CA ALA A 51 15.81 7.30 -7.05
C ALA A 51 17.34 7.54 -7.10
N ARG A 52 17.78 8.69 -7.61
CA ARG A 52 19.22 9.05 -7.60
C ARG A 52 19.72 9.18 -6.17
N PRO A 53 20.97 8.74 -5.85
CA PRO A 53 21.53 8.78 -4.49
C PRO A 53 21.36 10.11 -3.76
N ALA A 54 21.68 11.23 -4.45
CA ALA A 54 21.51 12.56 -3.88
C ALA A 54 20.04 12.91 -3.57
N GLY A 55 19.10 12.46 -4.42
CA GLY A 55 17.65 12.63 -4.22
C GLY A 55 17.15 11.84 -3.03
N ILE A 56 17.60 10.58 -2.89
CA ILE A 56 17.27 9.71 -1.75
C ILE A 56 17.72 10.36 -0.44
N ARG A 57 18.99 10.81 -0.36
CA ARG A 57 19.53 11.45 0.84
C ARG A 57 18.81 12.75 1.19
N ALA A 58 18.51 13.60 0.22
CA ALA A 58 17.71 14.80 0.44
C ALA A 58 16.28 14.47 0.92
N SER A 59 15.68 13.41 0.38
CA SER A 59 14.35 12.94 0.77
C SER A 59 14.31 12.47 2.22
N VAL A 60 15.25 11.63 2.66
CA VAL A 60 15.27 11.11 4.05
C VAL A 60 15.44 12.24 5.05
N GLU A 61 16.36 13.18 4.81
CA GLU A 61 16.55 14.36 5.67
C GLU A 61 15.26 15.21 5.75
N GLY A 62 14.57 15.34 4.63
CA GLY A 62 13.28 16.02 4.58
C GLY A 62 12.21 15.31 5.40
N SER A 63 12.09 13.99 5.25
CA SER A 63 11.12 13.16 5.98
C SER A 63 11.38 13.18 7.49
N LEU A 64 12.62 13.00 7.94
CA LEU A 64 12.99 13.06 9.36
C LEU A 64 12.57 14.40 10.00
N ARG A 65 12.86 15.55 9.33
CA ARG A 65 12.44 16.86 9.83
C ARG A 65 10.92 17.01 9.94
N ARG A 66 10.17 16.56 8.91
CA ARG A 66 8.70 16.69 8.89
C ARG A 66 8.02 15.76 9.88
N LEU A 67 8.55 14.55 10.03
CA LEU A 67 8.07 13.55 10.99
C LEU A 67 8.53 13.85 12.43
N ARG A 68 9.46 14.82 12.62
CA ARG A 68 9.99 15.22 13.94
C ARG A 68 10.62 14.05 14.69
N THR A 69 11.38 13.22 13.99
CA THR A 69 12.05 12.04 14.52
C THR A 69 13.48 11.96 13.99
N ASP A 70 14.34 11.24 14.68
CA ASP A 70 15.73 11.00 14.27
C ASP A 70 15.88 9.74 13.40
N HIS A 71 14.86 8.87 13.35
CA HIS A 71 14.87 7.68 12.52
C HIS A 71 13.47 7.36 11.94
N ILE A 72 13.47 6.60 10.84
CA ILE A 72 12.29 6.01 10.20
C ILE A 72 12.40 4.49 10.33
N ASP A 73 11.33 3.80 10.76
CA ASP A 73 11.39 2.34 10.95
C ASP A 73 11.54 1.60 9.62
N VAL A 74 10.75 1.93 8.60
CA VAL A 74 10.91 1.38 7.25
C VAL A 74 10.77 2.48 6.20
N TYR A 75 11.78 2.64 5.36
CA TYR A 75 11.80 3.63 4.27
C TYR A 75 11.63 2.94 2.93
N LEU A 76 10.51 3.21 2.24
CA LEU A 76 10.09 2.47 1.06
C LEU A 76 10.35 3.26 -0.23
N GLN A 77 10.93 2.64 -1.25
CA GLN A 77 10.95 3.20 -2.59
C GLN A 77 9.54 3.14 -3.20
N HIS A 78 8.93 4.29 -3.47
CA HIS A 78 7.52 4.39 -3.89
C HIS A 78 7.26 3.82 -5.28
N ARG A 79 8.19 4.06 -6.21
CA ARG A 79 8.18 3.50 -7.58
C ARG A 79 9.60 3.23 -8.03
N GLN A 80 9.77 2.19 -8.84
CA GLN A 80 11.05 1.92 -9.47
C GLN A 80 11.43 3.07 -10.40
N ASP A 81 12.69 3.49 -10.37
CA ASP A 81 13.25 4.46 -11.30
C ASP A 81 14.02 3.68 -12.38
N PRO A 82 13.54 3.65 -13.64
CA PRO A 82 14.21 2.90 -14.69
C PRO A 82 15.61 3.43 -15.04
N ALA A 83 15.94 4.64 -14.59
CA ALA A 83 17.25 5.25 -14.80
C ALA A 83 18.28 4.88 -13.73
N VAL A 84 17.85 4.24 -12.62
CA VAL A 84 18.72 3.91 -11.48
C VAL A 84 18.57 2.43 -11.14
N PRO A 85 19.64 1.61 -11.29
CA PRO A 85 19.60 0.20 -10.91
C PRO A 85 19.18 0.02 -9.43
N VAL A 86 18.36 -0.99 -9.15
CA VAL A 86 17.89 -1.25 -7.78
C VAL A 86 19.03 -1.56 -6.83
N GLU A 87 20.13 -2.10 -7.32
CA GLU A 87 21.37 -2.37 -6.57
C GLU A 87 22.01 -1.07 -6.04
N GLU A 88 21.99 0.00 -6.85
CA GLU A 88 22.49 1.31 -6.43
C GLU A 88 21.58 1.90 -5.34
N VAL A 89 20.27 1.80 -5.51
CA VAL A 89 19.31 2.20 -4.47
C VAL A 89 19.56 1.41 -3.18
N ALA A 90 19.69 0.09 -3.27
CA ALA A 90 19.93 -0.79 -2.13
C ALA A 90 21.26 -0.44 -1.41
N GLY A 91 22.29 -0.07 -2.15
CA GLY A 91 23.55 0.43 -1.57
C GLY A 91 23.35 1.68 -0.71
N VAL A 92 22.62 2.67 -1.22
CA VAL A 92 22.29 3.88 -0.45
C VAL A 92 21.45 3.56 0.79
N MET A 93 20.52 2.60 0.69
CA MET A 93 19.73 2.18 1.84
C MET A 93 20.60 1.54 2.94
N GLY A 94 21.58 0.72 2.55
CA GLY A 94 22.55 0.15 3.50
C GLY A 94 23.37 1.22 4.22
N GLU A 95 23.77 2.28 3.52
CA GLU A 95 24.45 3.42 4.14
C GLU A 95 23.55 4.16 5.14
N LEU A 96 22.28 4.41 4.78
CA LEU A 96 21.30 5.09 5.65
C LEU A 96 20.96 4.26 6.90
N ILE A 97 20.95 2.92 6.79
CA ILE A 97 20.82 2.01 7.94
C ILE A 97 22.06 2.12 8.84
N ALA A 98 23.26 2.11 8.26
CA ALA A 98 24.50 2.27 9.02
C ALA A 98 24.59 3.64 9.72
N GLU A 99 24.01 4.68 9.13
CA GLU A 99 23.90 6.02 9.72
C GLU A 99 22.80 6.10 10.80
N GLY A 100 21.98 5.09 10.98
CA GLY A 100 20.87 5.06 11.94
C GLY A 100 19.66 5.93 11.55
N LYS A 101 19.60 6.43 10.31
CA LYS A 101 18.51 7.27 9.82
C LYS A 101 17.26 6.48 9.46
N ILE A 102 17.44 5.23 9.09
CA ILE A 102 16.37 4.26 8.86
C ILE A 102 16.75 2.95 9.55
N LEU A 103 15.76 2.19 10.03
CA LEU A 103 16.01 0.90 10.66
C LEU A 103 15.88 -0.25 9.67
N GLY A 104 15.09 -0.05 8.61
CA GLY A 104 14.90 -0.96 7.50
C GLY A 104 14.46 -0.21 6.24
N TRP A 105 14.48 -0.91 5.12
CA TRP A 105 14.02 -0.35 3.87
C TRP A 105 13.18 -1.34 3.08
N GLY A 106 12.52 -0.84 2.03
CA GLY A 106 11.73 -1.70 1.19
C GLY A 106 11.37 -1.08 -0.15
N LEU A 107 10.55 -1.82 -0.90
CA LEU A 107 10.17 -1.53 -2.27
C LEU A 107 8.64 -1.52 -2.40
N SER A 108 8.10 -0.71 -3.30
CA SER A 108 6.68 -0.71 -3.61
C SER A 108 6.45 -1.00 -5.10
N GLU A 109 5.40 -1.78 -5.41
CA GLU A 109 5.07 -2.23 -6.76
C GLU A 109 6.29 -2.89 -7.44
N VAL A 110 6.86 -3.86 -6.76
CA VAL A 110 8.05 -4.60 -7.18
C VAL A 110 7.69 -6.01 -7.65
N ASP A 111 8.43 -6.52 -8.62
CA ASP A 111 8.42 -7.92 -9.03
C ASP A 111 9.48 -8.75 -8.28
N GLU A 112 9.41 -10.08 -8.40
CA GLU A 112 10.32 -11.00 -7.74
C GLU A 112 11.78 -10.77 -8.17
N SER A 113 12.04 -10.55 -9.46
CA SER A 113 13.39 -10.37 -10.00
C SER A 113 14.06 -9.14 -9.37
N THR A 114 13.35 -8.03 -9.33
CA THR A 114 13.83 -6.78 -8.71
C THR A 114 14.04 -6.93 -7.20
N LEU A 115 13.08 -7.59 -6.52
CA LEU A 115 13.20 -7.87 -5.09
C LEU A 115 14.44 -8.70 -4.75
N ARG A 116 14.67 -9.80 -5.47
CA ARG A 116 15.82 -10.67 -5.25
C ARG A 116 17.14 -9.94 -5.52
N ARG A 117 17.23 -9.14 -6.57
CA ARG A 117 18.41 -8.30 -6.87
C ARG A 117 18.69 -7.31 -5.74
N ALA A 118 17.68 -6.59 -5.26
CA ALA A 118 17.80 -5.68 -4.14
C ALA A 118 18.32 -6.37 -2.87
N GLN A 119 17.74 -7.53 -2.56
CA GLN A 119 18.09 -8.36 -1.40
C GLN A 119 19.57 -8.78 -1.38
N THR A 120 20.21 -8.96 -2.54
CA THR A 120 21.64 -9.36 -2.60
C THR A 120 22.58 -8.26 -2.12
N VAL A 121 22.15 -7.01 -2.10
CA VAL A 121 22.97 -5.85 -1.70
C VAL A 121 22.67 -5.42 -0.28
N THR A 122 21.41 -5.19 0.03
CA THR A 122 20.95 -4.80 1.37
C THR A 122 19.64 -5.52 1.67
N PRO A 123 19.53 -6.27 2.76
CA PRO A 123 18.32 -6.99 3.10
C PRO A 123 17.08 -6.10 3.08
N VAL A 124 16.04 -6.54 2.35
CA VAL A 124 14.77 -5.83 2.22
C VAL A 124 13.87 -6.21 3.39
N ALA A 125 13.44 -5.23 4.18
CA ALA A 125 12.58 -5.46 5.34
C ALA A 125 11.10 -5.61 4.97
N ALA A 126 10.66 -4.95 3.89
CA ALA A 126 9.26 -5.01 3.45
C ALA A 126 9.09 -4.73 1.96
N ILE A 127 8.02 -5.28 1.38
CA ILE A 127 7.47 -4.78 0.12
C ILE A 127 6.07 -4.22 0.35
N GLU A 128 5.68 -3.21 -0.42
CA GLU A 128 4.33 -2.66 -0.39
C GLU A 128 3.71 -2.76 -1.77
N ASN A 129 2.97 -3.85 -1.99
CA ASN A 129 2.30 -4.14 -3.25
C ASN A 129 0.77 -4.20 -3.06
N ARG A 130 0.04 -4.03 -4.16
CA ARG A 130 -1.41 -4.13 -4.13
C ARG A 130 -1.85 -5.56 -3.83
N LEU A 131 -2.72 -5.72 -2.82
CA LEU A 131 -3.38 -6.99 -2.54
C LEU A 131 -4.77 -6.75 -1.96
N SER A 132 -5.77 -7.36 -2.58
CA SER A 132 -7.16 -7.38 -2.12
C SER A 132 -7.88 -8.56 -2.77
N MET A 133 -9.08 -8.91 -2.31
CA MET A 133 -9.92 -9.93 -2.97
C MET A 133 -10.22 -9.62 -4.44
N MET A 134 -10.08 -8.37 -4.87
CA MET A 134 -10.25 -7.93 -6.26
C MET A 134 -8.94 -7.87 -7.06
N ALA A 135 -7.80 -7.81 -6.40
CA ALA A 135 -6.50 -7.55 -7.01
C ALA A 135 -5.45 -8.53 -6.45
N ARG A 136 -5.30 -9.69 -7.10
CA ARG A 136 -4.58 -10.86 -6.57
C ARG A 136 -3.28 -11.17 -7.31
N TRP A 137 -2.90 -10.40 -8.33
CA TRP A 137 -1.74 -10.70 -9.19
C TRP A 137 -0.38 -10.66 -8.48
N HIS A 138 -0.30 -10.13 -7.26
CA HIS A 138 0.90 -10.16 -6.44
C HIS A 138 0.92 -11.31 -5.41
N GLU A 139 -0.10 -12.17 -5.34
CA GLU A 139 -0.08 -13.35 -4.47
C GLU A 139 1.14 -14.26 -4.68
N PRO A 140 1.64 -14.47 -5.92
CA PRO A 140 2.86 -15.26 -6.12
C PRO A 140 4.10 -14.72 -5.40
N LEU A 141 4.11 -13.45 -4.97
CA LEU A 141 5.21 -12.89 -4.19
C LEU A 141 5.15 -13.24 -2.70
N LEU A 142 4.02 -13.66 -2.16
CA LEU A 142 3.88 -13.96 -0.74
C LEU A 142 4.91 -15.00 -0.24
N PRO A 143 5.05 -16.18 -0.88
CA PRO A 143 6.07 -17.15 -0.46
C PRO A 143 7.50 -16.65 -0.66
N VAL A 144 7.76 -15.79 -1.64
CA VAL A 144 9.09 -15.21 -1.86
C VAL A 144 9.44 -14.23 -0.74
N VAL A 145 8.48 -13.42 -0.32
CA VAL A 145 8.65 -12.46 0.79
C VAL A 145 8.91 -13.19 2.10
N GLU A 146 8.18 -14.28 2.36
CA GLU A 146 8.40 -15.14 3.51
C GLU A 146 9.79 -15.79 3.48
N GLU A 147 10.21 -16.37 2.33
CA GLU A 147 11.55 -16.95 2.11
C GLU A 147 12.66 -15.94 2.46
N LEU A 148 12.47 -14.67 2.06
CA LEU A 148 13.46 -13.61 2.29
C LEU A 148 13.40 -12.98 3.68
N GLY A 149 12.44 -13.40 4.53
CA GLY A 149 12.25 -12.83 5.86
C GLY A 149 11.74 -11.39 5.85
N ALA A 150 11.13 -10.96 4.75
CA ALA A 150 10.54 -9.64 4.60
C ALA A 150 9.04 -9.64 4.95
N GLN A 151 8.44 -8.45 5.08
CA GLN A 151 7.01 -8.29 5.32
C GLN A 151 6.29 -7.85 4.03
N PHE A 152 5.18 -8.51 3.69
CA PHE A 152 4.27 -8.02 2.65
C PHE A 152 3.28 -7.01 3.24
N ILE A 153 3.30 -5.78 2.76
CA ILE A 153 2.36 -4.72 3.12
C ILE A 153 1.36 -4.55 1.97
N ALA A 154 0.07 -4.76 2.27
CA ALA A 154 -0.99 -4.74 1.28
C ALA A 154 -1.63 -3.35 1.20
N PHE A 155 -1.34 -2.57 0.15
CA PHE A 155 -2.06 -1.33 -0.08
C PHE A 155 -3.36 -1.57 -0.86
N SER A 156 -4.32 -0.65 -0.72
CA SER A 156 -5.68 -0.77 -1.27
C SER A 156 -6.39 -2.10 -0.92
N PRO A 157 -6.29 -2.61 0.32
CA PRO A 157 -6.86 -3.91 0.69
C PRO A 157 -8.40 -3.95 0.56
N LEU A 158 -9.05 -2.79 0.56
CA LEU A 158 -10.50 -2.62 0.38
C LEU A 158 -10.87 -2.13 -1.03
N ALA A 159 -9.99 -2.26 -2.03
CA ALA A 159 -10.20 -1.80 -3.41
C ALA A 159 -10.72 -0.35 -3.48
N ASN A 160 -10.09 0.57 -2.72
CA ASN A 160 -10.47 1.98 -2.60
C ASN A 160 -11.89 2.21 -2.05
N GLY A 161 -12.40 1.24 -1.29
CA GLY A 161 -13.74 1.26 -0.67
C GLY A 161 -14.80 0.47 -1.43
N LEU A 162 -14.49 -0.16 -2.57
CA LEU A 162 -15.42 -0.99 -3.30
C LEU A 162 -15.86 -2.22 -2.48
N LEU A 163 -14.91 -2.86 -1.77
CA LEU A 163 -15.16 -4.04 -0.93
C LEU A 163 -15.77 -3.68 0.44
N THR A 164 -16.44 -2.53 0.50
CA THR A 164 -17.20 -2.10 1.68
C THR A 164 -18.64 -1.85 1.28
N ASP A 165 -19.58 -1.89 2.20
CA ASP A 165 -20.99 -1.55 1.90
C ASP A 165 -21.25 -0.03 1.83
N THR A 166 -20.20 0.79 1.85
CA THR A 166 -20.34 2.25 1.88
C THR A 166 -20.38 2.92 0.51
N VAL A 167 -20.03 2.18 -0.54
CA VAL A 167 -20.05 2.65 -1.94
C VAL A 167 -21.00 1.77 -2.73
N GLY A 168 -22.08 2.33 -3.24
CA GLY A 168 -23.07 1.63 -4.06
C GLY A 168 -22.96 1.98 -5.54
N ALA A 169 -23.78 1.32 -6.38
CA ALA A 169 -23.81 1.52 -7.83
C ALA A 169 -24.10 2.97 -8.28
N ASN A 170 -24.79 3.74 -7.44
CA ASN A 170 -25.14 5.13 -7.71
C ASN A 170 -24.24 6.12 -6.95
N ALA A 171 -23.06 5.68 -6.50
CA ALA A 171 -22.14 6.56 -5.80
C ALA A 171 -21.67 7.69 -6.72
N SER A 172 -21.77 8.93 -6.24
CA SER A 172 -21.17 10.09 -6.87
C SER A 172 -19.91 10.48 -6.12
N PHE A 173 -18.88 10.83 -6.85
CA PHE A 173 -17.62 11.28 -6.30
C PHE A 173 -17.44 12.76 -6.58
N GLY A 174 -17.03 13.53 -5.56
CA GLY A 174 -16.82 14.97 -5.71
C GLY A 174 -15.62 15.31 -6.60
N ASP A 175 -15.48 16.58 -6.92
CA ASP A 175 -14.38 17.09 -7.72
C ASP A 175 -13.03 16.74 -7.07
N GLY A 176 -12.11 16.19 -7.87
CA GLY A 176 -10.79 15.76 -7.40
C GLY A 176 -10.76 14.39 -6.70
N ASP A 177 -11.89 13.71 -6.55
CA ASP A 177 -11.89 12.34 -6.04
C ASP A 177 -11.49 11.35 -7.15
N TYR A 178 -10.33 10.74 -6.97
CA TYR A 178 -9.76 9.79 -7.93
C TYR A 178 -10.67 8.62 -8.28
N ARG A 179 -11.60 8.25 -7.39
CA ARG A 179 -12.55 7.15 -7.63
C ARG A 179 -13.46 7.40 -8.83
N ALA A 180 -13.72 8.66 -9.17
CA ALA A 180 -14.51 9.03 -10.36
C ALA A 180 -13.92 8.51 -11.68
N VAL A 181 -12.59 8.29 -11.73
CA VAL A 181 -11.89 7.82 -12.93
C VAL A 181 -11.43 6.36 -12.85
N MET A 182 -11.61 5.70 -11.71
CA MET A 182 -11.19 4.33 -11.52
C MET A 182 -12.12 3.34 -12.22
N PRO A 183 -11.61 2.37 -12.99
CA PRO A 183 -12.40 1.39 -13.74
C PRO A 183 -13.41 0.66 -12.87
N GLN A 184 -13.03 0.22 -11.67
CA GLN A 184 -13.88 -0.55 -10.77
C GLN A 184 -15.13 0.20 -10.28
N PHE A 185 -15.13 1.52 -10.30
CA PHE A 185 -16.30 2.33 -9.98
C PHE A 185 -17.11 2.72 -11.21
N ARG A 186 -16.46 2.86 -12.37
CA ARG A 186 -17.14 3.11 -13.65
C ARG A 186 -17.94 1.90 -14.12
N ASP A 187 -17.40 0.72 -13.93
CA ASP A 187 -18.04 -0.55 -14.25
C ASP A 187 -18.42 -1.31 -12.97
N TYR A 188 -19.15 -0.62 -12.09
CA TYR A 188 -19.59 -1.19 -10.82
C TYR A 188 -20.37 -2.50 -10.99
N GLY A 189 -21.18 -2.58 -12.06
CA GLY A 189 -22.02 -3.75 -12.36
C GLY A 189 -21.20 -5.03 -12.60
N ALA A 190 -20.02 -4.90 -13.21
CA ALA A 190 -19.13 -6.04 -13.43
C ALA A 190 -18.60 -6.68 -12.11
N ASN A 191 -18.71 -5.96 -11.00
CA ASN A 191 -18.27 -6.45 -9.69
C ASN A 191 -19.43 -6.99 -8.83
N ALA A 192 -20.64 -7.09 -9.36
CA ALA A 192 -21.82 -7.48 -8.58
C ALA A 192 -21.68 -8.87 -7.94
N GLU A 193 -21.11 -9.84 -8.67
CA GLU A 193 -20.88 -11.19 -8.18
C GLU A 193 -19.85 -11.22 -7.05
N LEU A 194 -18.73 -10.52 -7.20
CA LEU A 194 -17.72 -10.37 -6.17
C LEU A 194 -18.31 -9.75 -4.89
N LEU A 195 -19.06 -8.64 -5.03
CA LEU A 195 -19.65 -7.98 -3.87
C LEU A 195 -20.69 -8.86 -3.16
N ALA A 196 -21.48 -9.62 -3.94
CA ALA A 196 -22.42 -10.59 -3.35
C ALA A 196 -21.69 -11.75 -2.64
N LEU A 197 -20.60 -12.24 -3.21
CA LEU A 197 -19.74 -13.26 -2.59
C LEU A 197 -19.18 -12.75 -1.25
N VAL A 198 -18.53 -11.59 -1.25
CA VAL A 198 -17.91 -11.02 -0.04
C VAL A 198 -18.95 -10.79 1.06
N ARG A 199 -20.16 -10.29 0.73
CA ARG A 199 -21.26 -10.15 1.71
C ARG A 199 -21.70 -11.49 2.32
N ARG A 200 -21.84 -12.53 1.48
CA ARG A 200 -22.24 -13.87 1.99
C ARG A 200 -21.19 -14.43 2.94
N LEU A 201 -19.91 -14.32 2.58
CA LEU A 201 -18.80 -14.81 3.41
C LEU A 201 -18.68 -14.00 4.70
N ALA A 202 -18.84 -12.67 4.65
CA ALA A 202 -18.82 -11.82 5.83
C ALA A 202 -19.94 -12.19 6.82
N ALA A 203 -21.13 -12.49 6.32
CA ALA A 203 -22.25 -12.89 7.15
C ALA A 203 -22.02 -14.20 7.92
N VAL A 204 -21.22 -15.13 7.40
CA VAL A 204 -20.85 -16.38 8.09
C VAL A 204 -20.02 -16.09 9.35
N HIS A 205 -19.23 -15.03 9.32
CA HIS A 205 -18.35 -14.62 10.42
C HIS A 205 -18.93 -13.50 11.30
N ASP A 206 -20.22 -13.15 11.13
CA ASP A 206 -20.84 -11.98 11.79
C ASP A 206 -20.01 -10.69 11.61
N ALA A 207 -19.44 -10.52 10.43
CA ALA A 207 -18.51 -9.46 10.08
C ALA A 207 -19.06 -8.56 8.96
N THR A 208 -18.48 -7.37 8.83
CA THR A 208 -18.71 -6.54 7.65
C THR A 208 -17.87 -7.01 6.46
N PRO A 209 -18.27 -6.72 5.20
CA PRO A 209 -17.45 -6.97 4.03
C PRO A 209 -16.03 -6.41 4.13
N ALA A 210 -15.88 -5.22 4.72
CA ALA A 210 -14.57 -4.61 4.97
C ALA A 210 -13.73 -5.46 5.94
N GLN A 211 -14.29 -5.89 7.04
CA GLN A 211 -13.60 -6.71 8.03
C GLN A 211 -13.18 -8.06 7.46
N LEU A 212 -14.06 -8.74 6.74
CA LEU A 212 -13.71 -10.01 6.09
C LEU A 212 -12.59 -9.83 5.06
N SER A 213 -12.66 -8.77 4.24
CA SER A 213 -11.62 -8.49 3.24
C SER A 213 -10.25 -8.25 3.88
N LEU A 214 -10.20 -7.55 5.02
CA LEU A 214 -8.97 -7.34 5.78
C LEU A 214 -8.48 -8.63 6.44
N ALA A 215 -9.37 -9.41 7.05
CA ALA A 215 -9.05 -10.70 7.66
C ALA A 215 -8.45 -11.69 6.63
N TRP A 216 -9.00 -11.73 5.40
CA TRP A 216 -8.44 -12.54 4.32
C TRP A 216 -7.02 -12.09 3.93
N VAL A 217 -6.76 -10.79 3.82
CA VAL A 217 -5.40 -10.28 3.55
C VAL A 217 -4.43 -10.69 4.66
N MET A 218 -4.85 -10.59 5.93
CA MET A 218 -4.03 -11.01 7.08
C MET A 218 -3.80 -12.53 7.09
N ALA A 219 -4.81 -13.33 6.76
CA ALA A 219 -4.69 -14.79 6.66
C ALA A 219 -3.76 -15.24 5.53
N LYS A 220 -3.55 -14.39 4.49
CA LYS A 220 -2.52 -14.60 3.45
C LYS A 220 -1.10 -14.22 3.92
N GLY A 221 -0.89 -13.81 5.17
CA GLY A 221 0.40 -13.40 5.72
C GLY A 221 0.81 -11.96 5.40
N ALA A 222 -0.10 -11.14 4.86
CA ALA A 222 0.17 -9.74 4.53
C ALA A 222 -0.42 -8.78 5.59
N VAL A 223 0.21 -7.62 5.77
CA VAL A 223 -0.29 -6.54 6.63
C VAL A 223 -1.12 -5.56 5.80
N PRO A 224 -2.44 -5.50 5.97
CA PRO A 224 -3.27 -4.54 5.25
C PRO A 224 -3.10 -3.12 5.81
N ILE A 225 -3.06 -2.12 4.93
CA ILE A 225 -3.00 -0.69 5.30
C ILE A 225 -4.24 0.08 4.82
N PRO A 226 -5.44 -0.18 5.41
CA PRO A 226 -6.66 0.50 5.03
C PRO A 226 -6.67 1.94 5.54
N GLY A 227 -6.69 2.93 4.62
CA GLY A 227 -6.76 4.34 4.95
C GLY A 227 -8.16 4.79 5.35
N SER A 228 -8.29 5.60 6.41
CA SER A 228 -9.53 6.28 6.77
C SER A 228 -9.27 7.60 7.47
N ARG A 229 -10.25 8.54 7.34
CA ARG A 229 -10.31 9.80 8.10
C ARG A 229 -11.41 9.79 9.16
N LYS A 230 -12.13 8.65 9.30
CA LYS A 230 -13.27 8.52 10.21
C LYS A 230 -12.91 7.56 11.34
N PRO A 231 -12.95 8.01 12.60
CA PRO A 231 -12.60 7.17 13.76
C PRO A 231 -13.41 5.88 13.86
N GLU A 232 -14.69 5.91 13.50
CA GLU A 232 -15.55 4.72 13.49
C GLU A 232 -15.05 3.64 12.51
N ARG A 233 -14.58 4.04 11.31
CA ARG A 233 -14.00 3.11 10.34
C ARG A 233 -12.64 2.57 10.76
N LEU A 234 -11.84 3.37 11.47
CA LEU A 234 -10.58 2.87 12.03
C LEU A 234 -10.85 1.76 13.05
N ARG A 235 -11.86 1.92 13.92
CA ARG A 235 -12.27 0.87 14.86
C ARG A 235 -12.81 -0.38 14.15
N GLU A 236 -13.64 -0.19 13.12
CA GLU A 236 -14.14 -1.27 12.28
C GLU A 236 -13.00 -2.05 11.63
N ASN A 237 -12.04 -1.35 11.02
CA ASN A 237 -10.87 -1.97 10.40
C ASN A 237 -10.00 -2.73 11.41
N LEU A 238 -9.79 -2.16 12.61
CA LEU A 238 -9.03 -2.82 13.67
C LEU A 238 -9.73 -4.09 14.16
N ALA A 239 -11.05 -4.08 14.29
CA ALA A 239 -11.80 -5.27 14.71
C ALA A 239 -11.70 -6.44 13.71
N ALA A 240 -11.21 -6.23 12.50
CA ALA A 240 -10.88 -7.31 11.57
C ALA A 240 -9.77 -8.24 12.11
N THR A 241 -8.93 -7.78 13.03
CA THR A 241 -7.89 -8.61 13.67
C THR A 241 -8.45 -9.70 14.57
N ASP A 242 -9.70 -9.59 14.99
CA ASP A 242 -10.38 -10.59 15.82
C ASP A 242 -10.97 -11.73 14.98
N ILE A 243 -11.00 -11.59 13.64
CA ILE A 243 -11.53 -12.59 12.71
C ILE A 243 -10.39 -13.50 12.28
N VAL A 244 -10.45 -14.75 12.73
CA VAL A 244 -9.47 -15.78 12.37
C VAL A 244 -10.08 -16.68 11.29
N LEU A 245 -9.52 -16.65 10.09
CA LEU A 245 -9.86 -17.57 9.01
C LEU A 245 -8.95 -18.78 9.06
N THR A 246 -9.53 -19.96 9.01
CA THR A 246 -8.77 -21.22 8.89
C THR A 246 -8.17 -21.36 7.48
N ALA A 247 -7.16 -22.22 7.34
CA ALA A 247 -6.56 -22.50 6.03
C ALA A 247 -7.56 -23.02 5.00
N ASP A 248 -8.52 -23.86 5.45
CA ASP A 248 -9.58 -24.39 4.58
C ASP A 248 -10.53 -23.27 4.13
N GLU A 249 -10.93 -22.37 5.03
CA GLU A 249 -11.75 -21.21 4.68
C GLU A 249 -11.04 -20.27 3.69
N VAL A 250 -9.75 -20.02 3.88
CA VAL A 250 -8.96 -19.22 2.93
C VAL A 250 -8.92 -19.89 1.57
N ALA A 251 -8.73 -21.23 1.51
CA ALA A 251 -8.72 -21.97 0.26
C ALA A 251 -10.09 -21.95 -0.45
N ASP A 252 -11.18 -22.08 0.31
CA ASP A 252 -12.55 -21.98 -0.24
C ASP A 252 -12.86 -20.58 -0.76
N ILE A 253 -12.41 -19.53 -0.05
CA ILE A 253 -12.53 -18.13 -0.51
C ILE A 253 -11.74 -17.94 -1.79
N ASP A 254 -10.48 -18.39 -1.84
CA ASP A 254 -9.62 -18.27 -3.02
C ASP A 254 -10.22 -18.97 -4.23
N ALA A 255 -10.72 -20.20 -4.07
CA ALA A 255 -11.38 -20.94 -5.14
C ALA A 255 -12.65 -20.21 -5.66
N ALA A 256 -13.42 -19.60 -4.76
CA ALA A 256 -14.59 -18.81 -5.15
C ALA A 256 -14.19 -17.52 -5.90
N LEU A 257 -13.12 -16.87 -5.47
CA LEU A 257 -12.57 -15.66 -6.14
C LEU A 257 -12.01 -15.98 -7.52
N ASP A 258 -11.40 -17.16 -7.72
CA ASP A 258 -10.81 -17.58 -9.00
C ASP A 258 -11.85 -17.67 -10.14
N VAL A 259 -13.09 -17.98 -9.82
CA VAL A 259 -14.18 -18.11 -10.80
C VAL A 259 -15.09 -16.87 -10.85
N THR A 260 -14.87 -15.90 -9.97
CA THR A 260 -15.70 -14.69 -9.89
C THR A 260 -15.18 -13.61 -10.85
N ALA A 261 -16.06 -13.12 -11.72
CA ALA A 261 -15.74 -12.03 -12.63
C ALA A 261 -15.53 -10.71 -11.86
N VAL A 262 -14.51 -9.96 -12.26
CA VAL A 262 -14.20 -8.62 -11.72
C VAL A 262 -13.83 -7.67 -12.84
N SER A 263 -14.12 -6.38 -12.66
CA SER A 263 -13.66 -5.33 -13.57
C SER A 263 -12.14 -5.15 -13.49
N GLU A 264 -11.58 -4.33 -14.39
CA GLU A 264 -10.22 -3.83 -14.22
C GLU A 264 -10.06 -3.02 -12.93
N VAL A 265 -8.84 -2.99 -12.40
CA VAL A 265 -8.46 -2.23 -11.20
C VAL A 265 -7.50 -1.12 -11.58
N PHE A 266 -7.77 0.09 -11.10
CA PHE A 266 -6.92 1.26 -11.35
C PHE A 266 -5.51 1.08 -10.75
N GLY A 267 -4.50 1.42 -11.56
CA GLY A 267 -3.11 1.50 -11.09
C GLY A 267 -2.49 0.15 -10.72
N GLY A 268 -3.07 -0.94 -11.16
CA GLY A 268 -2.45 -2.26 -11.07
C GLY A 268 -1.51 -2.48 -12.27
N THR A 269 -0.27 -2.83 -12.02
CA THR A 269 0.55 -3.48 -13.03
C THR A 269 0.12 -4.94 -13.09
N LYS A 270 -0.63 -5.29 -14.11
CA LYS A 270 -0.72 -6.70 -14.51
C LYS A 270 0.64 -7.03 -15.13
N SER A 271 1.45 -7.81 -14.42
CA SER A 271 2.66 -8.43 -14.98
C SER A 271 2.30 -9.46 -16.02
#